data_9482ab1e8cdbbf6360ded2369e751d75
#
_entry.id   9482ab1e8cdbbf6360ded2369e751d75
#
_cell.length_a   1.000
_cell.length_b   1.000
_cell.length_c   1.000
_cell.angle_alpha   90.00
_cell.angle_beta   90.00
_cell.angle_gamma   90.00
#
_symmetry.space_group_name_H-M   'P 1'
#
loop_
_entity.id
_entity.type
_entity.pdbx_description
1 polymer ?
#
loop_
_entity_poly.entity_id
_entity_poly.type
_entity_poly.pdbx_seq_one_letter_code
_entity_poly.pdbx_strand_id
1 'polypeptide(L)'
;TFLKRDPELVAAHSRKVLRAQTSRRMRYLFRLNVEKGSGRKAKAEGFVVGGKTGTAEKVVGGRYSKKHRFNSFLGAFPMDDPKYVIVVSIDEPQPLPETHGFATSGWNAVPTAGKVISRIAPLLGLRPKTEPVTAQSILTSRAGG
;
A
#
# COMPACT_ATOMS: atom_id res chain seq x y z
N THR A 1 -5.93 12.65 -12.86
CA THR A 1 -7.21 13.12 -12.36
C THR A 1 -7.85 12.07 -11.46
N PHE A 2 -8.65 12.50 -10.50
CA PHE A 2 -9.45 11.60 -9.64
C PHE A 2 -10.81 11.24 -10.27
N LEU A 3 -11.07 11.67 -11.48
CA LEU A 3 -12.30 11.37 -12.17
C LEU A 3 -12.21 10.01 -12.85
N LYS A 4 -13.28 9.21 -12.72
CA LYS A 4 -13.45 7.98 -13.47
C LYS A 4 -13.50 8.33 -14.96
N ARG A 5 -12.63 7.73 -15.76
CA ARG A 5 -12.57 7.93 -17.21
C ARG A 5 -13.00 6.66 -17.91
N ASP A 6 -13.48 6.83 -19.13
CA ASP A 6 -13.74 5.74 -20.05
C ASP A 6 -12.47 4.89 -20.23
N PRO A 7 -12.51 3.56 -20.04
CA PRO A 7 -11.37 2.68 -20.23
C PRO A 7 -10.69 2.79 -21.59
N GLU A 8 -11.45 3.02 -22.67
CA GLU A 8 -10.92 3.19 -24.03
C GLU A 8 -10.11 4.49 -24.15
N LEU A 9 -10.62 5.59 -23.60
CA LEU A 9 -9.89 6.86 -23.55
C LEU A 9 -8.63 6.77 -22.71
N VAL A 10 -8.68 6.03 -21.60
CA VAL A 10 -7.49 5.78 -20.76
C VAL A 10 -6.46 4.97 -21.52
N ALA A 11 -6.86 3.90 -22.21
CA ALA A 11 -5.95 3.07 -23.01
C ALA A 11 -5.29 3.88 -24.14
N ALA A 12 -6.07 4.70 -24.85
CA ALA A 12 -5.57 5.52 -25.96
C ALA A 12 -4.55 6.59 -25.53
N HIS A 13 -4.66 7.10 -24.29
CA HIS A 13 -3.78 8.15 -23.76
C HIS A 13 -2.74 7.64 -22.76
N SER A 14 -2.74 6.34 -22.44
CA SER A 14 -1.76 5.79 -21.51
C SER A 14 -0.41 5.52 -22.18
N ARG A 15 0.66 5.88 -21.47
CA ARG A 15 2.02 5.59 -21.88
C ARG A 15 2.64 4.56 -20.93
N LYS A 16 3.16 3.47 -21.49
CA LYS A 16 3.91 2.49 -20.74
C LYS A 16 5.26 3.06 -20.32
N VAL A 17 5.44 3.34 -19.02
CA VAL A 17 6.68 3.96 -18.49
C VAL A 17 7.63 2.95 -17.87
N LEU A 18 7.17 1.73 -17.55
CA LEU A 18 7.96 0.66 -16.95
C LEU A 18 7.88 -0.62 -17.78
N ARG A 19 8.99 -1.38 -17.81
CA ARG A 19 8.98 -2.74 -18.36
C ARG A 19 8.13 -3.65 -17.46
N ALA A 20 7.43 -4.62 -18.04
CA ALA A 20 6.60 -5.57 -17.31
C ALA A 20 7.40 -6.31 -16.21
N GLN A 21 8.65 -6.67 -16.48
CA GLN A 21 9.55 -7.29 -15.50
C GLN A 21 9.83 -6.37 -14.31
N THR A 22 10.07 -5.07 -14.55
CA THR A 22 10.28 -4.08 -13.48
C THR A 22 9.04 -3.94 -12.62
N SER A 23 7.86 -3.81 -13.23
CA SER A 23 6.59 -3.76 -12.53
C SER A 23 6.36 -5.00 -11.65
N ARG A 24 6.66 -6.20 -12.17
CA ARG A 24 6.55 -7.44 -11.40
C ARG A 24 7.49 -7.48 -10.20
N ARG A 25 8.77 -7.07 -10.39
CA ARG A 25 9.74 -6.97 -9.29
C ARG A 25 9.31 -5.97 -8.22
N MET A 26 8.74 -4.84 -8.61
CA MET A 26 8.21 -3.85 -7.66
C MET A 26 7.00 -4.41 -6.89
N ARG A 27 6.09 -5.11 -7.54
CA ARG A 27 4.97 -5.78 -6.87
C ARG A 27 5.45 -6.82 -5.85
N TYR A 28 6.46 -7.60 -6.21
CA TYR A 28 7.14 -8.51 -5.28
C TYR A 28 7.66 -7.78 -4.04
N LEU A 29 8.42 -6.67 -4.23
CA LEU A 29 9.01 -5.92 -3.12
C LEU A 29 7.94 -5.28 -2.23
N PHE A 30 6.88 -4.74 -2.82
CA PHE A 30 5.75 -4.18 -2.05
C PHE A 30 5.01 -5.26 -1.26
N ARG A 31 4.81 -6.44 -1.84
CA ARG A 31 4.23 -7.57 -1.12
C ARG A 31 5.15 -8.06 -0.01
N LEU A 32 6.43 -8.21 -0.27
CA LEU A 32 7.43 -8.61 0.71
C LEU A 32 7.47 -7.66 1.92
N ASN A 33 7.33 -6.35 1.67
CA ASN A 33 7.25 -5.38 2.75
C ASN A 33 6.02 -5.58 3.66
N VAL A 34 4.88 -5.99 3.10
CA VAL A 34 3.69 -6.32 3.89
C VAL A 34 3.80 -7.70 4.54
N GLU A 35 4.55 -8.62 3.99
CA GLU A 35 4.79 -9.92 4.62
C GLU A 35 5.77 -9.86 5.77
N LYS A 36 6.92 -9.20 5.58
CA LYS A 36 8.09 -9.28 6.47
C LYS A 36 8.65 -7.93 6.89
N GLY A 37 8.21 -6.82 6.27
CA GLY A 37 8.77 -5.49 6.49
C GLY A 37 7.91 -4.59 7.39
N SER A 38 8.11 -3.28 7.24
CA SER A 38 7.41 -2.23 7.99
C SER A 38 5.91 -2.15 7.70
N GLY A 39 5.45 -2.75 6.60
CA GLY A 39 4.05 -2.81 6.18
C GLY A 39 3.23 -3.94 6.79
N ARG A 40 3.78 -4.76 7.69
CA ARG A 40 3.13 -5.99 8.20
C ARG A 40 1.73 -5.79 8.76
N LYS A 41 1.45 -4.67 9.38
CA LYS A 41 0.14 -4.35 9.95
C LYS A 41 -0.91 -3.92 8.91
N ALA A 42 -0.54 -3.82 7.63
CA ALA A 42 -1.49 -3.62 6.52
C ALA A 42 -2.08 -4.92 5.98
N LYS A 43 -1.76 -6.08 6.56
CA LYS A 43 -2.39 -7.35 6.19
C LYS A 43 -3.89 -7.26 6.37
N ALA A 44 -4.62 -7.63 5.32
CA ALA A 44 -6.06 -7.80 5.32
C ALA A 44 -6.34 -9.25 4.94
N GLU A 45 -7.04 -9.98 5.80
CA GLU A 45 -7.30 -11.41 5.62
C GLU A 45 -8.06 -11.66 4.31
N GLY A 46 -7.59 -12.63 3.53
CA GLY A 46 -8.13 -12.93 2.21
C GLY A 46 -7.73 -11.96 1.10
N PHE A 47 -7.08 -10.83 1.40
CA PHE A 47 -6.69 -9.84 0.38
C PHE A 47 -5.18 -9.68 0.28
N VAL A 48 -4.67 -9.69 -0.95
CA VAL A 48 -3.24 -9.58 -1.24
C VAL A 48 -2.84 -8.12 -1.25
N VAL A 49 -2.41 -7.61 -0.11
CA VAL A 49 -1.97 -6.21 0.02
C VAL A 49 -0.46 -6.12 -0.19
N GLY A 50 -0.01 -5.11 -0.90
CA GLY A 50 1.39 -4.70 -0.98
C GLY A 50 1.51 -3.20 -0.84
N GLY A 51 2.66 -2.70 -0.37
CA GLY A 51 2.81 -1.26 -0.21
C GLY A 51 4.09 -0.84 0.47
N LYS A 52 4.23 0.48 0.69
CA LYS A 52 5.39 1.12 1.30
C LYS A 52 4.98 2.16 2.33
N THR A 53 5.69 2.16 3.42
CA THR A 53 5.57 3.16 4.49
C THR A 53 6.35 4.43 4.14
N GLY A 54 5.83 5.58 4.53
CA GLY A 54 6.53 6.84 4.56
C GLY A 54 6.42 7.47 5.95
N THR A 55 7.52 7.96 6.50
CA THR A 55 7.55 8.75 7.73
C THR A 55 8.46 9.94 7.46
N ALA A 56 7.88 11.11 7.32
CA ALA A 56 8.60 12.35 7.06
C ALA A 56 8.61 13.22 8.32
N GLU A 57 9.74 13.83 8.61
CA GLU A 57 9.85 14.88 9.61
C GLU A 57 9.40 16.22 8.99
N LYS A 58 8.58 16.97 9.71
CA LYS A 58 8.13 18.30 9.27
C LYS A 58 9.19 19.35 9.61
N VAL A 59 9.24 20.38 8.80
CA VAL A 59 10.10 21.55 9.08
C VAL A 59 9.35 22.49 10.03
N VAL A 60 9.94 22.76 11.19
CA VAL A 60 9.45 23.69 12.19
C VAL A 60 10.56 24.67 12.53
N GLY A 61 10.32 25.97 12.40
CA GLY A 61 11.35 26.98 12.63
C GLY A 61 12.60 26.82 11.75
N GLY A 62 12.43 26.38 10.48
CA GLY A 62 13.52 26.17 9.52
C GLY A 62 14.36 24.92 9.72
N ARG A 63 13.99 24.00 10.63
CA ARG A 63 14.71 22.76 10.92
C ARG A 63 13.77 21.56 10.93
N TYR A 64 14.28 20.36 10.57
CA TYR A 64 13.53 19.10 10.70
C TYR A 64 13.24 18.79 12.17
N SER A 65 11.97 18.47 12.46
CA SER A 65 11.50 18.17 13.81
C SER A 65 11.13 16.69 13.95
N LYS A 66 11.82 15.99 14.83
CA LYS A 66 11.49 14.60 15.17
C LYS A 66 10.13 14.42 15.86
N LYS A 67 9.59 15.51 16.43
CA LYS A 67 8.28 15.49 17.12
C LYS A 67 7.12 15.67 16.16
N HIS A 68 7.31 16.40 15.06
CA HIS A 68 6.27 16.71 14.09
C HIS A 68 6.47 15.85 12.84
N ARG A 69 5.63 14.87 12.64
CA ARG A 69 5.76 13.89 11.56
C ARG A 69 4.54 13.87 10.66
N PHE A 70 4.79 13.57 9.40
CA PHE A 70 3.76 13.25 8.43
C PHE A 70 3.96 11.79 8.02
N ASN A 71 3.01 10.94 8.37
CA ASN A 71 3.08 9.52 8.11
C ASN A 71 2.20 9.14 6.94
N SER A 72 2.67 8.22 6.11
CA SER A 72 1.89 7.72 5.01
C SER A 72 2.09 6.21 4.81
N PHE A 73 1.09 5.58 4.24
CA PHE A 73 1.18 4.26 3.64
C PHE A 73 0.58 4.33 2.24
N LEU A 74 1.39 4.01 1.24
CA LEU A 74 0.96 3.84 -0.13
C LEU A 74 0.86 2.36 -0.40
N GLY A 75 -0.33 1.87 -0.69
CA GLY A 75 -0.60 0.47 -0.96
C GLY A 75 -1.37 0.22 -2.24
N ALA A 76 -1.31 -1.01 -2.72
CA ALA A 76 -2.15 -1.49 -3.82
C ALA A 76 -2.70 -2.88 -3.48
N PHE A 77 -3.88 -3.17 -4.01
CA PHE A 77 -4.56 -4.46 -3.83
C PHE A 77 -5.55 -4.76 -4.97
N PRO A 78 -5.74 -6.05 -5.31
CA PRO A 78 -4.88 -7.18 -4.98
C PRO A 78 -3.48 -6.99 -5.57
N MET A 79 -2.39 -7.33 -4.85
CA MET A 79 -1.03 -7.06 -5.35
C MET A 79 -0.57 -8.03 -6.45
N ASP A 80 -1.17 -9.19 -6.53
CA ASP A 80 -0.95 -10.16 -7.60
C ASP A 80 -1.59 -9.72 -8.94
N ASP A 81 -2.72 -8.99 -8.87
CA ASP A 81 -3.37 -8.34 -10.00
C ASP A 81 -3.90 -6.95 -9.58
N PRO A 82 -3.03 -5.91 -9.52
CA PRO A 82 -3.37 -4.63 -8.93
C PRO A 82 -4.52 -3.93 -9.65
N LYS A 83 -5.60 -3.66 -8.91
CA LYS A 83 -6.79 -2.94 -9.40
C LYS A 83 -7.01 -1.62 -8.69
N TYR A 84 -6.58 -1.54 -7.43
CA TYR A 84 -6.82 -0.36 -6.59
C TYR A 84 -5.52 0.09 -5.93
N VAL A 85 -5.40 1.38 -5.76
CA VAL A 85 -4.36 2.04 -4.97
C VAL A 85 -5.01 2.72 -3.79
N ILE A 86 -4.39 2.61 -2.62
CA ILE A 86 -4.79 3.30 -1.41
C ILE A 86 -3.64 4.15 -0.90
N VAL A 87 -3.95 5.37 -0.50
CA VAL A 87 -3.02 6.25 0.23
C VAL A 87 -3.69 6.60 1.54
N VAL A 88 -3.02 6.28 2.64
CA VAL A 88 -3.43 6.72 3.99
C VAL A 88 -2.35 7.65 4.50
N SER A 89 -2.74 8.87 4.80
CA SER A 89 -1.85 9.88 5.37
C SER A 89 -2.38 10.34 6.73
N ILE A 90 -1.49 10.47 7.70
CA ILE A 90 -1.81 10.95 9.05
C ILE A 90 -0.80 12.04 9.41
N ASP A 91 -1.32 13.22 9.66
CA ASP A 91 -0.53 14.37 10.05
C ASP A 91 -0.40 14.44 11.57
N GLU A 92 0.82 14.62 12.04
CA GLU A 92 1.19 14.74 13.45
C GLU A 92 0.57 13.68 14.38
N PRO A 93 0.69 12.37 14.04
CA PRO A 93 0.17 11.33 14.91
C PRO A 93 0.88 11.36 16.26
N GLN A 94 0.09 11.21 17.31
CA GLN A 94 0.63 11.15 18.66
C GLN A 94 0.99 9.70 19.04
N PRO A 95 2.06 9.50 19.81
CA PRO A 95 2.36 8.20 20.40
C PRO A 95 1.28 7.83 21.43
N LEU A 96 0.88 6.57 21.44
CA LEU A 96 -0.11 6.02 22.36
C LEU A 96 0.50 4.85 23.15
N PRO A 97 -0.04 4.50 24.34
CA PRO A 97 0.36 3.29 25.06
C PRO A 97 0.26 2.02 24.20
N GLU A 98 -0.81 1.88 23.42
CA GLU A 98 -1.05 0.74 22.53
C GLU A 98 -0.05 0.67 21.37
N THR A 99 0.61 1.77 21.05
CA THR A 99 1.69 1.82 20.05
C THR A 99 3.08 1.73 20.69
N HIS A 100 3.16 1.41 21.98
CA HIS A 100 4.41 1.37 22.76
C HIS A 100 5.22 2.67 22.65
N GLY A 101 4.54 3.83 22.58
CA GLY A 101 5.17 5.13 22.39
C GLY A 101 5.66 5.41 20.97
N PHE A 102 5.41 4.55 19.99
CA PHE A 102 5.79 4.79 18.61
C PHE A 102 4.73 5.59 17.84
N ALA A 103 5.17 6.61 17.12
CA ALA A 103 4.33 7.45 16.25
C ALA A 103 4.74 7.36 14.77
N THR A 104 5.40 6.28 14.35
CA THR A 104 5.80 6.07 12.95
C THR A 104 4.68 5.42 12.14
N SER A 105 4.77 5.52 10.81
CA SER A 105 3.76 5.01 9.87
C SER A 105 3.35 3.55 10.12
N GLY A 106 4.31 2.68 10.48
CA GLY A 106 4.05 1.27 10.79
C GLY A 106 3.09 1.04 11.97
N TRP A 107 2.86 2.06 12.80
CA TRP A 107 2.00 1.99 13.99
C TRP A 107 0.67 2.72 13.84
N ASN A 108 0.50 3.51 12.78
CA ASN A 108 -0.72 4.28 12.54
C ASN A 108 -1.24 4.14 11.11
N ALA A 109 -0.63 4.74 10.10
CA ALA A 109 -1.12 4.70 8.72
C ALA A 109 -1.23 3.27 8.16
N VAL A 110 -0.28 2.39 8.50
CA VAL A 110 -0.25 1.00 8.04
C VAL A 110 -1.44 0.18 8.55
N PRO A 111 -1.68 0.07 9.88
CA PRO A 111 -2.85 -0.67 10.38
C PRO A 111 -4.17 -0.04 9.94
N THR A 112 -4.23 1.28 9.80
CA THR A 112 -5.41 1.97 9.27
C THR A 112 -5.71 1.52 7.84
N ALA A 113 -4.69 1.47 6.97
CA ALA A 113 -4.85 0.97 5.61
C ALA A 113 -5.36 -0.49 5.58
N GLY A 114 -4.81 -1.37 6.40
CA GLY A 114 -5.28 -2.76 6.52
C GLY A 114 -6.76 -2.85 6.91
N LYS A 115 -7.17 -2.09 7.92
CA LYS A 115 -8.58 -2.02 8.36
C LYS A 115 -9.51 -1.48 7.28
N VAL A 116 -9.08 -0.45 6.56
CA VAL A 116 -9.87 0.12 5.45
C VAL A 116 -10.00 -0.91 4.33
N ILE A 117 -8.89 -1.52 3.88
CA ILE A 117 -8.91 -2.53 2.82
C ILE A 117 -9.84 -3.68 3.16
N SER A 118 -9.77 -4.23 4.38
CA SER A 118 -10.64 -5.33 4.82
C SER A 118 -12.13 -4.99 4.70
N ARG A 119 -12.49 -3.73 4.88
CA ARG A 119 -13.89 -3.26 4.81
C ARG A 119 -14.34 -2.96 3.38
N ILE A 120 -13.47 -2.30 2.59
CA ILE A 120 -13.87 -1.82 1.26
C ILE A 120 -13.67 -2.87 0.16
N ALA A 121 -12.74 -3.81 0.30
CA ALA A 121 -12.43 -4.78 -0.74
C ALA A 121 -13.67 -5.60 -1.19
N PRO A 122 -14.52 -6.13 -0.30
CA PRO A 122 -15.76 -6.79 -0.70
C PRO A 122 -16.72 -5.85 -1.44
N LEU A 123 -16.83 -4.59 -1.00
CA LEU A 123 -17.68 -3.58 -1.64
C LEU A 123 -17.21 -3.22 -3.06
N LEU A 124 -15.90 -3.38 -3.31
CA LEU A 124 -15.29 -3.20 -4.63
C LEU A 124 -15.37 -4.47 -5.50
N GLY A 125 -16.13 -5.49 -5.07
CA GLY A 125 -16.31 -6.74 -5.80
C GLY A 125 -15.12 -7.70 -5.73
N LEU A 126 -14.17 -7.46 -4.85
CA LEU A 126 -13.06 -8.39 -4.64
C LEU A 126 -13.51 -9.55 -3.75
N ARG A 127 -13.17 -10.76 -4.17
CA ARG A 127 -13.43 -11.98 -3.38
C ARG A 127 -12.20 -12.32 -2.53
N PRO A 128 -12.39 -12.67 -1.26
CA PRO A 128 -11.29 -13.16 -0.43
C PRO A 128 -10.66 -14.42 -1.04
N LYS A 129 -9.35 -14.51 -1.02
CA LYS A 129 -8.62 -15.71 -1.41
C LYS A 129 -8.49 -16.64 -0.22
N THR A 130 -8.74 -17.92 -0.44
CA THR A 130 -8.57 -18.97 0.57
C THR A 130 -7.12 -19.39 0.70
N GLU A 131 -6.37 -19.34 -0.41
CA GLU A 131 -4.95 -19.68 -0.42
C GLU A 131 -4.08 -18.41 -0.28
N PRO A 132 -3.01 -18.48 0.52
CA PRO A 132 -2.10 -17.35 0.70
C PRO A 132 -1.29 -17.08 -0.57
N VAL A 133 -1.38 -15.86 -1.11
CA VAL A 133 -0.52 -15.39 -2.19
C VAL A 133 0.71 -14.72 -1.58
N THR A 134 1.86 -15.36 -1.77
CA THR A 134 3.15 -14.87 -1.26
C THR A 134 3.82 -13.90 -2.22
N ALA A 135 4.79 -13.13 -1.72
CA ALA A 135 5.63 -12.30 -2.58
C ALA A 135 6.33 -13.15 -3.66
N GLN A 136 6.83 -14.33 -3.29
CA GLN A 136 7.52 -15.22 -4.23
C GLN A 136 6.61 -15.68 -5.38
N SER A 137 5.34 -15.99 -5.10
CA SER A 137 4.39 -16.41 -6.14
C SER A 137 4.12 -15.30 -7.17
N ILE A 138 4.23 -14.02 -6.78
CA ILE A 138 4.11 -12.88 -7.71
C ILE A 138 5.28 -12.85 -8.72
N LEU A 139 6.49 -13.23 -8.28
CA LEU A 139 7.65 -13.30 -9.20
C LEU A 139 7.52 -14.45 -10.20
N THR A 140 7.02 -15.60 -9.74
CA THR A 140 6.97 -16.84 -10.53
C THR A 140 5.73 -16.93 -11.41
N SER A 141 4.66 -16.15 -11.12
CA SER A 141 3.49 -16.12 -11.97
C SER A 141 3.87 -15.62 -13.37
N ARG A 142 3.57 -16.43 -14.40
CA ARG A 142 3.67 -15.98 -15.80
C ARG A 142 2.74 -14.76 -15.97
N ALA A 143 3.23 -13.72 -16.64
CA ALA A 143 2.35 -12.66 -17.08
C ALA A 143 1.28 -13.31 -17.97
N GLY A 144 0.04 -13.29 -17.53
CA GLY A 144 -1.06 -13.52 -18.43
C GLY A 144 -0.90 -12.55 -19.60
N GLY A 145 -0.90 -13.09 -20.79
CA GLY A 145 -0.71 -12.37 -22.03
C GLY A 145 -1.72 -11.24 -22.23
#